data_7b3058f7598acadddeb52614276638bd
#
_entry.id   7b3058f7598acadddeb52614276638bd
#
_cell.length_a   1.000
_cell.length_b   1.000
_cell.length_c   1.000
_cell.angle_alpha   90.00
_cell.angle_beta   90.00
_cell.angle_gamma   90.00
#
_symmetry.space_group_name_H-M   'P 1'
#
loop_
_entity.id
_entity.type
_entity.pdbx_description
1 polymer ?
#
loop_
_entity_poly.entity_id
_entity_poly.type
_entity_poly.pdbx_seq_one_letter_code
_entity_poly.pdbx_strand_id
1 'polypeptide(L)'
;VRLVGSEMCIRDRFSGDPVWVTESIGGMGIDGRTLVTKNSFRILHTLENLGPAPEPNLTVLWSTRLPDGFKRYTTGLSIKTSSIQYENDDLMRITLGDDYGIACCVSPMKIGKQMQFFGARANLAKTLLYAINGGRDEKTGKQVTPKYAPITSEYLDYDEVMEKFDQMMDYVARIYIKSLNAIHYMHDKYCYEAIEMALHDKDIIRTMACGIAGLSVVADSLSAIKYAK
;
A
#
# COMPACT_ATOMS: atom_id res chain seq x y z
N VAL A 1 17.81 17.80 23.76
CA VAL A 1 16.92 16.73 23.30
C VAL A 1 17.60 16.09 22.10
N ARG A 2 18.22 14.96 22.33
CA ARG A 2 18.80 14.16 21.27
C ARG A 2 17.64 13.66 20.42
N LEU A 3 17.62 13.99 19.13
CA LEU A 3 16.68 13.52 18.14
C LEU A 3 16.96 12.05 17.78
N VAL A 4 17.04 11.19 18.80
CA VAL A 4 17.27 9.76 18.59
C VAL A 4 16.16 9.14 17.73
N GLY A 5 14.96 9.69 17.82
CA GLY A 5 13.84 9.26 16.98
C GLY A 5 13.99 9.60 15.49
N SER A 6 14.58 10.73 15.15
CA SER A 6 14.76 11.10 13.73
C SER A 6 15.88 10.32 13.04
N GLU A 7 16.96 10.01 13.77
CA GLU A 7 18.03 9.15 13.25
C GLU A 7 17.54 7.70 13.07
N MET A 8 16.73 7.19 13.99
CA MET A 8 16.09 5.89 13.84
C MET A 8 15.14 5.87 12.65
N CYS A 9 14.28 6.88 12.49
CA CYS A 9 13.41 7.00 11.33
C CYS A 9 14.18 7.06 10.01
N ILE A 10 15.31 7.77 9.95
CA ILE A 10 16.14 7.82 8.74
C ILE A 10 16.81 6.47 8.47
N ARG A 11 17.30 5.78 9.50
CA ARG A 11 17.87 4.44 9.37
C ARG A 11 16.83 3.41 8.93
N ASP A 12 15.67 3.43 9.55
CA ASP A 12 14.59 2.50 9.27
C ASP A 12 14.02 2.69 7.87
N ARG A 13 14.04 3.92 7.36
CA ARG A 13 13.70 4.22 5.97
C ARG A 13 14.56 3.50 4.95
N PHE A 14 15.82 3.30 5.26
CA PHE A 14 16.81 2.71 4.34
C PHE A 14 17.24 1.30 4.73
N SER A 15 16.93 0.85 5.93
CA SER A 15 17.33 -0.47 6.43
C SER A 15 16.23 -1.53 6.43
N GLY A 16 15.02 -1.18 6.02
CA GLY A 16 14.01 -2.17 5.63
C GLY A 16 13.01 -2.59 6.68
N ASP A 17 13.02 -2.03 7.88
CA ASP A 17 11.99 -2.31 8.89
C ASP A 17 11.49 -1.01 9.55
N PRO A 18 10.77 -0.17 8.81
CA PRO A 18 10.30 1.12 9.29
C PRO A 18 9.19 0.96 10.31
N VAL A 19 9.17 1.84 11.29
CA VAL A 19 7.98 2.06 12.09
C VAL A 19 6.90 2.65 11.18
N TRP A 20 5.85 1.90 10.97
CA TRP A 20 4.71 2.30 10.14
C TRP A 20 3.90 3.37 10.87
N VAL A 21 4.19 4.61 10.56
CA VAL A 21 3.43 5.75 11.08
C VAL A 21 2.70 6.39 9.92
N THR A 22 1.38 6.48 10.05
CA THR A 22 0.56 7.22 9.09
C THR A 22 -0.04 8.42 9.82
N GLU A 23 0.17 9.59 9.26
CA GLU A 23 -0.43 10.82 9.74
C GLU A 23 -1.32 11.42 8.67
N SER A 24 -2.53 11.84 9.06
CA SER A 24 -3.48 12.49 8.17
C SER A 24 -3.62 13.96 8.55
N ILE A 25 -3.46 14.84 7.57
CA ILE A 25 -3.58 16.29 7.77
C ILE A 25 -4.48 16.92 6.69
N GLY A 26 -4.94 18.12 6.94
CA GLY A 26 -5.88 18.79 6.03
C GLY A 26 -7.31 18.37 6.30
N GLY A 27 -8.11 18.30 5.26
CA GLY A 27 -9.54 17.97 5.37
C GLY A 27 -10.39 19.10 5.90
N MET A 28 -11.69 18.80 6.03
CA MET A 28 -12.71 19.74 6.47
C MET A 28 -13.36 19.26 7.78
N GLY A 29 -13.70 20.19 8.67
CA GLY A 29 -14.47 19.92 9.85
C GLY A 29 -15.97 19.77 9.56
N ILE A 30 -16.69 19.20 10.53
CA ILE A 30 -18.16 19.04 10.48
C ILE A 30 -18.89 20.38 10.31
N ASP A 31 -18.27 21.45 10.79
CA ASP A 31 -18.78 22.84 10.68
C ASP A 31 -18.45 23.49 9.32
N GLY A 32 -17.83 22.76 8.41
CA GLY A 32 -17.42 23.24 7.09
C GLY A 32 -16.15 24.09 7.08
N ARG A 33 -15.47 24.25 8.22
CA ARG A 33 -14.18 24.92 8.29
C ARG A 33 -13.05 23.97 7.91
N THR A 34 -11.95 24.53 7.39
CA THR A 34 -10.76 23.74 7.18
C THR A 34 -10.12 23.33 8.51
N LEU A 35 -9.59 22.09 8.54
CA LEU A 35 -8.78 21.59 9.66
C LEU A 35 -7.29 21.95 9.49
N VAL A 36 -6.93 22.65 8.45
CA VAL A 36 -5.57 23.13 8.23
C VAL A 36 -5.17 24.14 9.30
N THR A 37 -4.09 23.87 9.98
CA THR A 37 -3.52 24.70 11.05
C THR A 37 -2.04 25.01 10.75
N LYS A 38 -1.45 25.86 11.57
CA LYS A 38 -0.01 26.09 11.51
C LYS A 38 0.81 24.81 11.69
N ASN A 39 0.31 23.85 12.46
CA ASN A 39 0.96 22.55 12.62
C ASN A 39 0.93 21.72 11.35
N SER A 40 -0.12 21.80 10.54
CA SER A 40 -0.16 21.13 9.25
C SER A 40 1.02 21.54 8.36
N PHE A 41 1.35 22.82 8.33
CA PHE A 41 2.54 23.30 7.61
C PHE A 41 3.86 22.84 8.23
N ARG A 42 3.95 22.75 9.56
CA ARG A 42 5.15 22.26 10.24
C ARG A 42 5.40 20.78 9.94
N ILE A 43 4.34 19.98 9.96
CA ILE A 43 4.41 18.55 9.62
C ILE A 43 4.88 18.38 8.18
N LEU A 44 4.28 19.11 7.23
CA LEU A 44 4.73 19.09 5.83
C LEU A 44 6.19 19.52 5.68
N HIS A 45 6.65 20.52 6.44
CA HIS A 45 8.04 20.97 6.40
C HIS A 45 9.03 19.88 6.85
N THR A 46 8.62 18.95 7.70
CA THR A 46 9.49 17.82 8.06
C THR A 46 9.84 16.94 6.88
N LEU A 47 8.93 16.79 5.91
CA LEU A 47 9.22 16.04 4.67
C LEU A 47 10.28 16.73 3.82
N GLU A 48 10.29 18.06 3.79
CA GLU A 48 11.33 18.81 3.09
C GLU A 48 12.71 18.56 3.70
N ASN A 49 12.77 18.52 5.03
CA ASN A 49 14.02 18.24 5.75
C ASN A 49 14.49 16.77 5.61
N LEU A 50 13.55 15.84 5.52
CA LEU A 50 13.84 14.41 5.41
C LEU A 50 14.13 13.97 3.97
N GLY A 51 13.68 14.75 2.99
CA GLY A 51 13.79 14.41 1.57
C GLY A 51 12.85 13.29 1.11
N PRO A 52 12.98 12.84 -0.14
CA PRO A 52 12.12 11.81 -0.71
C PRO A 52 12.25 10.48 0.04
N ALA A 53 11.14 9.95 0.54
CA ALA A 53 11.10 8.63 1.14
C ALA A 53 9.67 8.08 1.20
N PRO A 54 9.49 6.75 1.10
CA PRO A 54 8.18 6.13 1.15
C PRO A 54 7.55 6.13 2.55
N GLU A 55 8.37 6.23 3.59
CA GLU A 55 7.94 6.18 4.98
C GLU A 55 8.63 7.27 5.83
N PRO A 56 8.02 7.83 6.85
CA PRO A 56 6.63 7.64 7.28
C PRO A 56 5.61 8.15 6.26
N ASN A 57 4.41 7.53 6.26
CA ASN A 57 3.32 7.96 5.37
C ASN A 57 2.68 9.26 5.86
N LEU A 58 2.59 10.22 4.99
CA LEU A 58 1.81 11.43 5.22
C LEU A 58 0.69 11.50 4.19
N THR A 59 -0.53 11.56 4.67
CA THR A 59 -1.73 11.67 3.84
C THR A 59 -2.35 13.06 3.99
N VAL A 60 -2.54 13.73 2.89
CA VAL A 60 -3.32 14.97 2.81
C VAL A 60 -4.76 14.62 2.46
N LEU A 61 -5.67 14.91 3.38
CA LEU A 61 -7.10 14.82 3.14
C LEU A 61 -7.51 16.00 2.28
N TRP A 62 -7.61 15.74 0.98
CA TRP A 62 -7.81 16.78 -0.02
C TRP A 62 -9.28 17.13 -0.19
N SER A 63 -9.59 18.41 -0.11
CA SER A 63 -10.90 18.96 -0.44
C SER A 63 -10.76 20.16 -1.37
N THR A 64 -11.74 20.35 -2.24
CA THR A 64 -11.84 21.55 -3.09
C THR A 64 -11.89 22.83 -2.28
N ARG A 65 -12.37 22.74 -1.05
CA ARG A 65 -12.55 23.87 -0.11
C ARG A 65 -11.32 24.19 0.74
N LEU A 66 -10.23 23.45 0.63
CA LEU A 66 -8.98 23.76 1.33
C LEU A 66 -8.40 25.10 0.90
N PRO A 67 -7.71 25.82 1.81
CA PRO A 67 -7.06 27.10 1.45
C PRO A 67 -6.05 26.93 0.31
N ASP A 68 -6.07 27.84 -0.64
CA ASP A 68 -5.16 27.78 -1.81
C ASP A 68 -3.68 27.79 -1.45
N GLY A 69 -3.30 28.53 -0.40
CA GLY A 69 -1.93 28.53 0.11
C GLY A 69 -1.48 27.14 0.57
N PHE A 70 -2.36 26.39 1.22
CA PHE A 70 -2.10 25.02 1.64
C PHE A 70 -2.01 24.09 0.42
N LYS A 71 -2.93 24.19 -0.52
CA LYS A 71 -2.92 23.41 -1.77
C LYS A 71 -1.60 23.59 -2.54
N ARG A 72 -1.19 24.84 -2.73
CA ARG A 72 0.08 25.15 -3.43
C ARG A 72 1.30 24.62 -2.70
N TYR A 73 1.31 24.74 -1.37
CA TYR A 73 2.44 24.27 -0.58
C TYR A 73 2.57 22.76 -0.63
N THR A 74 1.48 22.02 -0.40
CA THR A 74 1.48 20.55 -0.48
C THR A 74 1.86 20.04 -1.85
N THR A 75 1.31 20.64 -2.91
CA THR A 75 1.63 20.26 -4.30
C THR A 75 3.11 20.51 -4.61
N GLY A 76 3.62 21.68 -4.24
CA GLY A 76 5.04 22.02 -4.45
C GLY A 76 5.97 21.07 -3.71
N LEU A 77 5.62 20.69 -2.47
CA LEU A 77 6.38 19.73 -1.70
C LEU A 77 6.29 18.30 -2.25
N SER A 78 5.11 17.91 -2.74
CA SER A 78 4.92 16.63 -3.42
C SER A 78 5.82 16.47 -4.66
N ILE A 79 5.94 17.53 -5.45
CA ILE A 79 6.85 17.56 -6.62
C ILE A 79 8.31 17.39 -6.17
N LYS A 80 8.70 17.99 -5.07
CA LYS A 80 10.09 17.93 -4.57
C LYS A 80 10.42 16.56 -3.94
N THR A 81 9.50 15.96 -3.23
CA THR A 81 9.79 14.82 -2.35
C THR A 81 9.15 13.52 -2.75
N SER A 82 8.07 13.55 -3.55
CA SER A 82 7.24 12.37 -3.86
C SER A 82 6.78 11.58 -2.61
N SER A 83 6.64 12.26 -1.47
CA SER A 83 6.42 11.62 -0.16
C SER A 83 5.05 11.91 0.44
N ILE A 84 4.13 12.50 -0.32
CA ILE A 84 2.78 12.82 0.12
C ILE A 84 1.78 11.94 -0.63
N GLN A 85 0.85 11.37 0.13
CA GLN A 85 -0.34 10.70 -0.40
C GLN A 85 -1.53 11.66 -0.31
N TYR A 86 -2.48 11.50 -1.23
CA TYR A 86 -3.69 12.32 -1.26
C TYR A 86 -4.92 11.44 -1.23
N GLU A 87 -5.83 11.76 -0.32
CA GLU A 87 -7.15 11.16 -0.25
C GLU A 87 -8.23 12.20 -0.47
N ASN A 88 -9.27 11.84 -1.19
CA ASN A 88 -10.38 12.75 -1.49
C ASN A 88 -11.32 12.84 -0.29
N ASP A 89 -11.12 13.86 0.55
CA ASP A 89 -11.92 14.11 1.75
C ASP A 89 -13.40 14.36 1.43
N ASP A 90 -13.69 15.04 0.34
CA ASP A 90 -15.08 15.33 -0.06
C ASP A 90 -15.82 14.03 -0.40
N LEU A 91 -15.18 13.05 -1.01
CA LEU A 91 -15.75 11.74 -1.32
C LEU A 91 -15.80 10.82 -0.09
N MET A 92 -14.72 10.76 0.69
CA MET A 92 -14.63 9.89 1.86
C MET A 92 -15.68 10.25 2.90
N ARG A 93 -15.97 11.53 3.12
CA ARG A 93 -17.00 11.99 4.05
C ARG A 93 -18.40 11.54 3.68
N ILE A 94 -18.72 11.46 2.39
CA ILE A 94 -20.02 10.96 1.93
C ILE A 94 -20.22 9.51 2.36
N THR A 95 -19.15 8.71 2.28
CA THR A 95 -19.22 7.26 2.54
C THR A 95 -19.01 6.91 4.01
N LEU A 96 -18.04 7.55 4.66
CA LEU A 96 -17.57 7.17 6.00
C LEU A 96 -18.06 8.13 7.10
N GLY A 97 -18.54 9.31 6.74
CA GLY A 97 -18.87 10.37 7.71
C GLY A 97 -17.64 11.18 8.10
N ASP A 98 -17.76 11.98 9.15
CA ASP A 98 -16.73 12.92 9.57
C ASP A 98 -15.61 12.29 10.41
N ASP A 99 -15.90 11.14 11.03
CA ASP A 99 -14.96 10.46 11.93
C ASP A 99 -14.33 9.27 11.23
N TYR A 100 -13.41 9.55 10.30
CA TYR A 100 -12.63 8.55 9.61
C TYR A 100 -11.13 8.89 9.64
N GLY A 101 -10.30 7.89 9.47
CA GLY A 101 -8.86 8.01 9.32
C GLY A 101 -8.36 7.16 8.18
N ILE A 102 -7.15 7.46 7.72
CA ILE A 102 -6.46 6.63 6.74
C ILE A 102 -5.49 5.74 7.50
N ALA A 103 -5.76 4.44 7.46
CA ALA A 103 -4.86 3.48 8.06
C ALA A 103 -3.78 3.04 7.06
N CYS A 104 -2.56 2.88 7.56
CA CYS A 104 -1.41 2.49 6.78
C CYS A 104 -1.17 3.45 5.60
N CYS A 105 -1.40 3.00 4.37
CA CYS A 105 -1.11 3.78 3.17
C CYS A 105 -2.35 4.50 2.61
N VAL A 106 -3.44 3.76 2.37
CA VAL A 106 -4.58 4.24 1.59
C VAL A 106 -5.92 3.64 2.04
N SER A 107 -6.03 3.12 3.25
CA SER A 107 -7.23 2.42 3.72
C SER A 107 -8.09 3.33 4.58
N PRO A 108 -9.12 3.95 4.04
CA PRO A 108 -10.02 4.77 4.84
C PRO A 108 -10.92 3.88 5.71
N MET A 109 -11.04 4.23 6.97
CA MET A 109 -11.85 3.50 7.95
C MET A 109 -12.53 4.44 8.93
N LYS A 110 -13.74 4.07 9.38
CA LYS A 110 -14.40 4.73 10.52
C LYS A 110 -13.62 4.39 11.79
N ILE A 111 -13.14 5.43 12.48
CA ILE A 111 -12.34 5.28 13.69
C ILE A 111 -13.16 4.58 14.78
N GLY A 112 -12.59 3.54 15.38
CA GLY A 112 -13.21 2.74 16.42
C GLY A 112 -14.32 1.79 15.96
N LYS A 113 -14.75 1.83 14.69
CA LYS A 113 -15.89 1.05 14.16
C LYS A 113 -15.51 0.06 13.08
N GLN A 114 -14.37 0.24 12.46
CA GLN A 114 -13.89 -0.62 11.40
C GLN A 114 -12.45 -1.02 11.67
N MET A 115 -12.09 -2.23 11.26
CA MET A 115 -10.74 -2.76 11.32
C MET A 115 -10.40 -3.40 9.98
N GLN A 116 -9.18 -3.22 9.51
CA GLN A 116 -8.71 -3.83 8.29
C GLN A 116 -7.55 -4.78 8.57
N PHE A 117 -7.67 -5.98 8.05
CA PHE A 117 -6.58 -6.96 8.06
C PHE A 117 -5.82 -6.92 6.73
N PHE A 118 -4.51 -6.91 6.85
CA PHE A 118 -3.61 -6.94 5.71
C PHE A 118 -2.41 -7.83 6.04
N GLY A 119 -2.37 -9.03 5.45
CA GLY A 119 -1.36 -10.03 5.80
C GLY A 119 -0.20 -10.12 4.82
N ALA A 120 -0.42 -9.86 3.54
CA ALA A 120 0.58 -10.07 2.50
C ALA A 120 0.19 -9.39 1.17
N ARG A 121 1.17 -9.28 0.26
CA ARG A 121 0.97 -8.88 -1.13
C ARG A 121 1.34 -10.01 -2.08
N ALA A 122 0.58 -10.18 -3.17
CA ALA A 122 0.97 -11.04 -4.28
C ALA A 122 1.97 -10.30 -5.17
N ASN A 123 3.13 -10.90 -5.41
CA ASN A 123 4.15 -10.32 -6.28
C ASN A 123 3.90 -10.74 -7.74
N LEU A 124 3.29 -9.87 -8.52
CA LEU A 124 2.94 -10.15 -9.92
C LEU A 124 4.16 -10.28 -10.83
N ALA A 125 5.22 -9.52 -10.58
CA ALA A 125 6.46 -9.64 -11.36
C ALA A 125 7.09 -11.03 -11.19
N LYS A 126 7.10 -11.54 -9.96
CA LYS A 126 7.59 -12.89 -9.68
C LYS A 126 6.65 -13.96 -10.27
N THR A 127 5.34 -13.70 -10.27
CA THR A 127 4.34 -14.56 -10.90
C THR A 127 4.59 -14.69 -12.41
N LEU A 128 4.91 -13.59 -13.09
CA LEU A 128 5.28 -13.60 -14.50
C LEU A 128 6.54 -14.42 -14.76
N LEU A 129 7.58 -14.26 -13.93
CA LEU A 129 8.79 -15.08 -14.05
C LEU A 129 8.52 -16.57 -13.84
N TYR A 130 7.67 -16.93 -12.90
CA TYR A 130 7.26 -18.31 -12.68
C TYR A 130 6.45 -18.86 -13.86
N ALA A 131 5.62 -18.04 -14.49
CA ALA A 131 4.90 -18.43 -15.70
C ALA A 131 5.85 -18.79 -16.84
N ILE A 132 6.87 -17.96 -17.07
CA ILE A 132 7.88 -18.17 -18.11
C ILE A 132 8.75 -19.40 -17.77
N ASN A 133 9.19 -19.55 -16.52
CA ASN A 133 10.13 -20.57 -16.06
C ASN A 133 9.48 -21.90 -15.64
N GLY A 134 8.19 -22.09 -15.92
CA GLY A 134 7.48 -23.32 -15.54
C GLY A 134 7.37 -23.56 -14.05
N GLY A 135 7.29 -22.48 -13.26
CA GLY A 135 7.17 -22.53 -11.80
C GLY A 135 8.48 -22.69 -11.05
N ARG A 136 9.62 -22.50 -11.72
CA ARG A 136 10.95 -22.54 -11.09
C ARG A 136 11.41 -21.14 -10.70
N ASP A 137 12.03 -21.04 -9.54
CA ASP A 137 12.71 -19.82 -9.10
C ASP A 137 14.01 -19.62 -9.88
N GLU A 138 14.18 -18.45 -10.49
CA GLU A 138 15.30 -18.15 -11.38
C GLU A 138 16.65 -18.06 -10.65
N LYS A 139 16.64 -17.79 -9.35
CA LYS A 139 17.87 -17.67 -8.54
C LYS A 139 18.33 -19.02 -7.99
N THR A 140 17.39 -19.82 -7.52
CA THR A 140 17.69 -21.06 -6.81
C THR A 140 17.48 -22.30 -7.66
N GLY A 141 16.80 -22.18 -8.80
CA GLY A 141 16.40 -23.30 -9.66
C GLY A 141 15.36 -24.24 -9.04
N LYS A 142 14.88 -23.94 -7.82
CA LYS A 142 13.91 -24.78 -7.11
C LYS A 142 12.51 -24.64 -7.71
N GLN A 143 11.80 -25.77 -7.78
CA GLN A 143 10.37 -25.77 -8.12
C GLN A 143 9.57 -25.22 -6.92
N VAL A 144 8.91 -24.08 -7.10
CA VAL A 144 8.17 -23.36 -6.04
C VAL A 144 6.67 -23.36 -6.25
N THR A 145 6.21 -23.66 -7.46
CA THR A 145 4.78 -23.85 -7.80
C THR A 145 4.57 -25.25 -8.34
N PRO A 146 3.33 -25.71 -8.59
CA PRO A 146 3.12 -26.90 -9.39
C PRO A 146 3.89 -26.81 -10.70
N LYS A 147 4.33 -27.95 -11.21
CA LYS A 147 5.15 -28.00 -12.42
C LYS A 147 4.29 -27.66 -13.64
N TYR A 148 4.65 -26.56 -14.29
CA TYR A 148 4.13 -26.13 -15.59
C TYR A 148 5.21 -26.29 -16.66
N ALA A 149 4.81 -26.37 -17.91
CA ALA A 149 5.77 -26.36 -19.01
C ALA A 149 6.41 -24.97 -19.15
N PRO A 150 7.75 -24.84 -19.03
CA PRO A 150 8.41 -23.56 -19.27
C PRO A 150 8.33 -23.16 -20.74
N ILE A 151 8.49 -21.87 -21.01
CA ILE A 151 8.74 -21.37 -22.35
C ILE A 151 10.21 -21.65 -22.67
N THR A 152 10.47 -22.38 -23.76
CA THR A 152 11.82 -22.78 -24.17
C THR A 152 12.26 -22.16 -25.48
N SER A 153 11.39 -21.38 -26.13
CA SER A 153 11.70 -20.64 -27.36
C SER A 153 12.74 -19.55 -27.09
N GLU A 154 13.56 -19.26 -28.09
CA GLU A 154 14.59 -18.21 -28.04
C GLU A 154 13.94 -16.81 -27.87
N TYR A 155 12.78 -16.63 -28.46
CA TYR A 155 11.98 -15.41 -28.36
C TYR A 155 10.66 -15.70 -27.66
N LEU A 156 10.24 -14.75 -26.81
CA LEU A 156 8.97 -14.85 -26.10
C LEU A 156 7.81 -14.41 -27.02
N ASP A 157 6.89 -15.32 -27.28
CA ASP A 157 5.62 -14.98 -27.94
C ASP A 157 4.65 -14.37 -26.90
N TYR A 158 4.05 -13.24 -27.25
CA TYR A 158 3.18 -12.49 -26.34
C TYR A 158 1.95 -13.28 -25.91
N ASP A 159 1.29 -13.96 -26.84
CA ASP A 159 0.05 -14.68 -26.56
C ASP A 159 0.35 -15.94 -25.72
N GLU A 160 1.44 -16.65 -26.01
CA GLU A 160 1.89 -17.76 -25.15
C GLU A 160 2.24 -17.30 -23.73
N VAL A 161 2.93 -16.17 -23.59
CA VAL A 161 3.27 -15.61 -22.28
C VAL A 161 2.01 -15.22 -21.52
N MET A 162 1.04 -14.59 -22.17
CA MET A 162 -0.22 -14.19 -21.55
C MET A 162 -1.02 -15.39 -21.06
N GLU A 163 -1.13 -16.45 -21.85
CA GLU A 163 -1.84 -17.67 -21.45
C GLU A 163 -1.18 -18.31 -20.20
N LYS A 164 0.14 -18.47 -20.22
CA LYS A 164 0.87 -19.04 -19.07
C LYS A 164 0.81 -18.14 -17.85
N PHE A 165 0.84 -16.83 -18.04
CA PHE A 165 0.73 -15.86 -16.96
C PHE A 165 -0.66 -15.91 -16.30
N ASP A 166 -1.72 -16.03 -17.07
CA ASP A 166 -3.08 -16.17 -16.57
C ASP A 166 -3.25 -17.44 -15.73
N GLN A 167 -2.76 -18.58 -16.22
CA GLN A 167 -2.75 -19.84 -15.47
C GLN A 167 -1.98 -19.73 -14.15
N MET A 168 -0.84 -19.04 -14.16
CA MET A 168 -0.02 -18.83 -12.96
C MET A 168 -0.69 -17.88 -11.99
N MET A 169 -1.34 -16.81 -12.48
CA MET A 169 -2.11 -15.89 -11.64
C MET A 169 -3.25 -16.61 -10.92
N ASP A 170 -3.98 -17.48 -11.58
CA ASP A 170 -5.01 -18.29 -10.96
C ASP A 170 -4.48 -19.15 -9.82
N TYR A 171 -3.32 -19.77 -10.01
CA TYR A 171 -2.67 -20.53 -8.95
C TYR A 171 -2.27 -19.63 -7.77
N VAL A 172 -1.59 -18.53 -8.06
CA VAL A 172 -1.11 -17.57 -7.04
C VAL A 172 -2.28 -16.96 -6.29
N ALA A 173 -3.37 -16.57 -6.96
CA ALA A 173 -4.56 -16.04 -6.33
C ALA A 173 -5.18 -17.03 -5.32
N ARG A 174 -5.28 -18.30 -5.70
CA ARG A 174 -5.78 -19.36 -4.78
C ARG A 174 -4.89 -19.54 -3.56
N ILE A 175 -3.57 -19.56 -3.73
CA ILE A 175 -2.63 -19.66 -2.61
C ILE A 175 -2.69 -18.40 -1.75
N TYR A 176 -2.74 -17.23 -2.37
CA TYR A 176 -2.82 -15.96 -1.68
C TYR A 176 -4.03 -15.87 -0.74
N ILE A 177 -5.22 -16.17 -1.24
CA ILE A 177 -6.45 -16.17 -0.41
C ILE A 177 -6.37 -17.21 0.71
N LYS A 178 -5.88 -18.43 0.43
CA LYS A 178 -5.68 -19.44 1.47
C LYS A 178 -4.71 -18.97 2.55
N SER A 179 -3.62 -18.31 2.16
CA SER A 179 -2.63 -17.77 3.09
C SER A 179 -3.21 -16.66 3.96
N LEU A 180 -3.94 -15.72 3.35
CA LEU A 180 -4.64 -14.67 4.11
C LEU A 180 -5.63 -15.26 5.12
N ASN A 181 -6.45 -16.21 4.70
CA ASN A 181 -7.39 -16.88 5.60
C ASN A 181 -6.67 -17.58 6.76
N ALA A 182 -5.53 -18.23 6.51
CA ALA A 182 -4.74 -18.87 7.56
C ALA A 182 -4.17 -17.83 8.54
N ILE A 183 -3.65 -16.72 8.05
CA ILE A 183 -3.14 -15.62 8.87
C ILE A 183 -4.25 -15.06 9.76
N HIS A 184 -5.40 -14.75 9.19
CA HIS A 184 -6.54 -14.19 9.93
C HIS A 184 -7.09 -15.19 10.95
N TYR A 185 -7.18 -16.48 10.59
CA TYR A 185 -7.55 -17.51 11.55
C TYR A 185 -6.60 -17.57 12.75
N MET A 186 -5.30 -17.43 12.54
CA MET A 186 -4.30 -17.42 13.61
C MET A 186 -4.43 -16.18 14.49
N HIS A 187 -4.73 -15.01 13.89
CA HIS A 187 -5.03 -13.80 14.66
C HIS A 187 -6.26 -14.00 15.55
N ASP A 188 -7.35 -14.51 15.02
CA ASP A 188 -8.57 -14.80 15.80
C ASP A 188 -8.29 -15.83 16.90
N LYS A 189 -7.56 -16.90 16.59
CA LYS A 189 -7.24 -17.97 17.53
C LYS A 189 -6.44 -17.49 18.74
N TYR A 190 -5.50 -16.61 18.53
CA TYR A 190 -4.62 -16.10 19.59
C TYR A 190 -5.05 -14.74 20.14
N CYS A 191 -6.20 -14.23 19.71
CA CYS A 191 -6.81 -13.01 20.22
C CYS A 191 -5.89 -11.77 20.16
N TYR A 192 -5.01 -11.66 19.15
CA TYR A 192 -4.12 -10.51 19.02
C TYR A 192 -4.90 -9.19 18.96
N GLU A 193 -6.05 -9.21 18.33
CA GLU A 193 -6.90 -8.03 18.17
C GLU A 193 -7.59 -7.62 19.47
N ALA A 194 -7.73 -8.50 20.45
CA ALA A 194 -8.35 -8.17 21.71
C ALA A 194 -7.62 -7.03 22.44
N ILE A 195 -6.32 -6.89 22.23
CA ILE A 195 -5.51 -5.80 22.80
C ILE A 195 -5.78 -4.52 22.03
N GLU A 196 -5.81 -4.57 20.69
CA GLU A 196 -6.05 -3.43 19.81
C GLU A 196 -7.51 -2.96 19.90
N MET A 197 -8.43 -3.89 20.07
CA MET A 197 -9.88 -3.61 20.18
C MET A 197 -10.27 -2.88 21.46
N ALA A 198 -9.38 -2.70 22.42
CA ALA A 198 -9.65 -1.87 23.59
C ALA A 198 -10.03 -0.41 23.23
N LEU A 199 -9.66 0.04 22.03
CA LEU A 199 -9.98 1.37 21.48
C LEU A 199 -11.13 1.35 20.48
N HIS A 200 -11.79 0.20 20.28
CA HIS A 200 -12.86 0.02 19.32
C HIS A 200 -14.23 -0.16 20.00
N ASP A 201 -15.27 0.10 19.22
CA ASP A 201 -16.65 -0.21 19.62
C ASP A 201 -16.85 -1.73 19.74
N LYS A 202 -17.94 -2.13 20.36
CA LYS A 202 -18.24 -3.54 20.64
C LYS A 202 -18.37 -4.39 19.37
N ASP A 203 -19.07 -3.88 18.38
CA ASP A 203 -19.39 -4.59 17.14
C ASP A 203 -18.67 -3.93 15.97
N ILE A 204 -17.41 -4.29 15.76
CA ILE A 204 -16.60 -3.74 14.67
C ILE A 204 -16.80 -4.48 13.35
N ILE A 205 -16.75 -3.75 12.26
CA ILE A 205 -16.75 -4.32 10.91
C ILE A 205 -15.31 -4.62 10.53
N ARG A 206 -15.05 -5.90 10.24
CA ARG A 206 -13.73 -6.36 9.79
C ARG A 206 -13.71 -6.46 8.27
N THR A 207 -12.67 -5.94 7.68
CA THR A 207 -12.40 -6.01 6.24
C THR A 207 -11.04 -6.65 6.01
N MET A 208 -10.85 -7.27 4.85
CA MET A 208 -9.58 -7.85 4.44
C MET A 208 -9.03 -7.08 3.24
N ALA A 209 -7.81 -6.56 3.38
CA ALA A 209 -7.13 -5.94 2.27
C ALA A 209 -6.38 -6.99 1.44
N CYS A 210 -6.64 -6.97 0.13
CA CYS A 210 -5.92 -7.76 -0.85
C CYS A 210 -4.99 -6.84 -1.62
N GLY A 211 -3.68 -7.07 -1.54
CA GLY A 211 -2.67 -6.23 -2.16
C GLY A 211 -1.87 -6.96 -3.23
N ILE A 212 -1.44 -6.21 -4.22
CA ILE A 212 -0.52 -6.65 -5.27
C ILE A 212 0.73 -5.78 -5.28
N ALA A 213 1.82 -6.31 -5.79
CA ALA A 213 3.06 -5.58 -6.02
C ALA A 213 3.63 -5.94 -7.40
N GLY A 214 4.37 -5.01 -8.01
CA GLY A 214 5.05 -5.23 -9.28
C GLY A 214 4.16 -5.09 -10.52
N LEU A 215 3.01 -4.43 -10.42
CA LEU A 215 2.11 -4.23 -11.57
C LEU A 215 2.78 -3.46 -12.69
N SER A 216 3.49 -2.37 -12.41
CA SER A 216 4.23 -1.59 -13.41
C SER A 216 5.31 -2.43 -14.10
N VAL A 217 6.05 -3.23 -13.33
CA VAL A 217 7.08 -4.13 -13.88
C VAL A 217 6.47 -5.15 -14.85
N VAL A 218 5.31 -5.71 -14.51
CA VAL A 218 4.60 -6.62 -15.40
C VAL A 218 4.13 -5.93 -16.66
N ALA A 219 3.52 -4.74 -16.53
CA ALA A 219 3.04 -3.97 -17.67
C ALA A 219 4.16 -3.61 -18.64
N ASP A 220 5.29 -3.15 -18.13
CA ASP A 220 6.48 -2.81 -18.94
C ASP A 220 7.08 -4.06 -19.58
N SER A 221 7.15 -5.17 -18.84
CA SER A 221 7.66 -6.44 -19.38
C SER A 221 6.79 -6.99 -20.50
N LEU A 222 5.48 -7.00 -20.32
CA LEU A 222 4.54 -7.45 -21.36
C LEU A 222 4.54 -6.51 -22.57
N SER A 223 4.68 -5.22 -22.35
CA SER A 223 4.85 -4.23 -23.43
C SER A 223 6.14 -4.48 -24.21
N ALA A 224 7.25 -4.75 -23.52
CA ALA A 224 8.52 -5.08 -24.15
C ALA A 224 8.41 -6.38 -24.98
N ILE A 225 7.81 -7.44 -24.43
CA ILE A 225 7.60 -8.71 -25.15
C ILE A 225 6.76 -8.49 -26.41
N LYS A 226 5.75 -7.64 -26.35
CA LYS A 226 4.84 -7.39 -27.48
C LYS A 226 5.43 -6.49 -28.57
N TYR A 227 6.22 -5.48 -28.19
CA TYR A 227 6.58 -4.39 -29.10
C TYR A 227 8.09 -4.20 -29.31
N ALA A 228 8.97 -4.80 -28.50
CA ALA A 228 10.41 -4.74 -28.76
C ALA A 228 10.75 -5.56 -30.01
N LYS A 229 11.60 -4.97 -30.85
CA LYS A 229 12.07 -5.58 -32.09
C LYS A 229 13.47 -6.13 -31.88
#